data_1806093fa853bb4a885e39db8ddf9489
#
_entry.id   1806093fa853bb4a885e39db8ddf9489
#
_cell.length_a   1.000
_cell.length_b   1.000
_cell.length_c   1.000
_cell.angle_alpha   90.00
_cell.angle_beta   90.00
_cell.angle_gamma   90.00
#
_symmetry.space_group_name_H-M   'P 1'
#
loop_
_entity.id
_entity.type
_entity.pdbx_description
1 polymer ?
#
loop_
_entity_poly.entity_id
_entity_poly.type
_entity_poly.pdbx_seq_one_letter_code
_entity_poly.pdbx_strand_id
1 'polypeptide(L)'
;EVTFYMPAYMGGRTALELTKQMPNLKYLQMPNAGYDDAMEFVRPGMTLCNGRSIHDDSTAELAVGLTIASLRGFPEFVRNQDKGKWVHTREKSINDRKIGVIGFGSIGSTVARMLSGFSVEIMPFTQSGRDNTTPITDLDKHLPSLDVVILILPLTKESKHLFDSRRLALMKDGALLVN
;
A
#
# COMPACT_ATOMS: atom_id res chain seq x y z
N GLU A 1 -16.04 -4.47 33.73
CA GLU A 1 -14.62 -4.04 33.73
C GLU A 1 -13.99 -4.43 32.39
N VAL A 2 -13.56 -3.42 31.57
CA VAL A 2 -13.04 -3.68 30.23
C VAL A 2 -11.53 -3.84 30.29
N THR A 3 -11.02 -5.01 29.89
CA THR A 3 -9.57 -5.30 29.81
C THR A 3 -9.06 -5.50 28.40
N PHE A 4 -9.96 -5.73 27.43
CA PHE A 4 -9.70 -5.85 26.00
C PHE A 4 -10.67 -4.97 25.23
N TYR A 5 -10.17 -4.23 24.24
CA TYR A 5 -11.00 -3.42 23.37
C TYR A 5 -10.52 -3.51 21.94
N MET A 6 -11.46 -3.74 21.04
CA MET A 6 -11.26 -3.64 19.61
C MET A 6 -12.22 -2.57 19.08
N PRO A 7 -11.72 -1.41 18.60
CA PRO A 7 -12.57 -0.38 18.03
C PRO A 7 -13.26 -0.91 16.76
N ALA A 8 -14.42 -0.33 16.45
CA ALA A 8 -15.11 -0.65 15.21
C ALA A 8 -14.20 -0.38 14.00
N TYR A 9 -14.28 -1.26 13.00
CA TYR A 9 -13.54 -1.05 11.75
C TYR A 9 -13.92 0.31 11.14
N MET A 10 -12.93 1.09 10.73
CA MET A 10 -13.09 2.47 10.25
C MET A 10 -13.70 3.46 11.26
N GLY A 11 -13.75 3.10 12.55
CA GLY A 11 -14.28 3.97 13.61
C GLY A 11 -13.42 5.21 13.91
N GLY A 12 -12.20 5.23 13.39
CA GLY A 12 -11.29 6.38 13.47
C GLY A 12 -10.98 6.81 14.89
N ARG A 13 -10.58 8.07 14.99
CA ARG A 13 -10.20 8.68 16.28
C ARG A 13 -11.31 8.62 17.34
N THR A 14 -12.57 8.80 16.94
CA THR A 14 -13.72 8.77 17.87
C THR A 14 -13.82 7.44 18.61
N ALA A 15 -13.61 6.31 17.90
CA ALA A 15 -13.60 5.00 18.54
C ALA A 15 -12.40 4.82 19.48
N LEU A 16 -11.23 5.38 19.13
CA LEU A 16 -10.04 5.33 19.98
C LEU A 16 -10.16 6.20 21.25
N GLU A 17 -10.86 7.33 21.19
CA GLU A 17 -11.14 8.19 22.35
C GLU A 17 -11.88 7.44 23.48
N LEU A 18 -12.66 6.39 23.15
CA LEU A 18 -13.35 5.57 24.16
C LEU A 18 -12.38 4.87 25.12
N THR A 19 -11.13 4.63 24.71
CA THR A 19 -10.11 4.03 25.58
C THR A 19 -9.85 4.84 26.85
N LYS A 20 -10.09 6.16 26.81
CA LYS A 20 -9.96 7.05 27.96
C LYS A 20 -10.95 6.71 29.08
N GLN A 21 -12.08 6.07 28.76
CA GLN A 21 -13.11 5.63 29.70
C GLN A 21 -12.86 4.19 30.20
N MET A 22 -11.75 3.56 29.80
CA MET A 22 -11.41 2.17 30.10
C MET A 22 -10.12 2.10 30.94
N PRO A 23 -10.14 2.44 32.22
CA PRO A 23 -8.93 2.55 33.06
C PRO A 23 -8.16 1.23 33.19
N ASN A 24 -8.86 0.08 33.12
CA ASN A 24 -8.27 -1.24 33.25
C ASN A 24 -7.93 -1.93 31.92
N LEU A 25 -7.97 -1.18 30.80
CA LEU A 25 -7.66 -1.73 29.47
C LEU A 25 -6.22 -2.20 29.40
N LYS A 26 -6.02 -3.47 29.06
CA LYS A 26 -4.72 -4.13 28.92
C LYS A 26 -4.35 -4.36 27.44
N TYR A 27 -5.35 -4.65 26.61
CA TYR A 27 -5.16 -4.97 25.20
C TYR A 27 -6.01 -4.07 24.32
N LEU A 28 -5.34 -3.32 23.44
CA LEU A 28 -5.99 -2.55 22.38
C LEU A 28 -5.70 -3.27 21.05
N GLN A 29 -6.71 -3.89 20.44
CA GLN A 29 -6.60 -4.62 19.19
C GLN A 29 -7.11 -3.75 18.05
N MET A 30 -6.20 -3.34 17.13
CA MET A 30 -6.62 -2.68 15.90
C MET A 30 -7.16 -3.71 14.90
N PRO A 31 -8.28 -3.41 14.21
CA PRO A 31 -8.85 -4.33 13.21
C PRO A 31 -8.07 -4.36 11.89
N ASN A 32 -7.20 -3.39 11.64
CA ASN A 32 -6.37 -3.22 10.43
C ASN A 32 -4.88 -3.33 10.73
N ALA A 33 -4.07 -3.41 9.69
CA ALA A 33 -2.62 -3.52 9.82
C ALA A 33 -1.98 -2.19 10.27
N GLY A 34 -2.51 -1.03 9.82
CA GLY A 34 -2.09 0.29 10.27
C GLY A 34 -2.51 0.53 11.73
N TYR A 35 -1.64 1.15 12.51
CA TYR A 35 -1.85 1.40 13.93
C TYR A 35 -1.28 2.75 14.41
N ASP A 36 -0.80 3.56 13.48
CA ASP A 36 -0.14 4.85 13.74
C ASP A 36 -1.05 5.81 14.52
N ASP A 37 -2.32 5.90 14.20
CA ASP A 37 -3.33 6.71 14.90
C ASP A 37 -3.71 6.16 16.29
N ALA A 38 -3.44 4.88 16.58
CA ALA A 38 -3.66 4.28 17.89
C ALA A 38 -2.53 4.53 18.88
N MET A 39 -1.33 4.87 18.41
CA MET A 39 -0.14 5.00 19.26
C MET A 39 -0.30 6.04 20.38
N GLU A 40 -0.99 7.14 20.12
CA GLU A 40 -1.23 8.20 21.13
C GLU A 40 -2.17 7.77 22.27
N PHE A 41 -2.93 6.68 22.08
CA PHE A 41 -3.86 6.14 23.06
C PHE A 41 -3.28 5.00 23.90
N VAL A 42 -2.06 4.55 23.57
CA VAL A 42 -1.37 3.49 24.32
C VAL A 42 -0.77 4.05 25.59
N ARG A 43 -1.11 3.42 26.73
CA ARG A 43 -0.62 3.80 28.06
C ARG A 43 0.38 2.75 28.58
N PRO A 44 1.23 3.11 29.55
CA PRO A 44 2.09 2.13 30.21
C PRO A 44 1.29 0.91 30.72
N GLY A 45 1.76 -0.28 30.42
CA GLY A 45 1.09 -1.55 30.77
C GLY A 45 0.02 -2.01 29.78
N MET A 46 -0.27 -1.24 28.70
CA MET A 46 -1.12 -1.71 27.60
C MET A 46 -0.30 -2.39 26.51
N THR A 47 -0.88 -3.41 25.93
CA THR A 47 -0.38 -4.04 24.70
C THR A 47 -1.22 -3.59 23.51
N LEU A 48 -0.57 -2.98 22.50
CA LEU A 48 -1.18 -2.67 21.23
C LEU A 48 -0.97 -3.87 20.28
N CYS A 49 -2.07 -4.39 19.75
CA CYS A 49 -2.09 -5.43 18.71
C CYS A 49 -2.70 -4.86 17.43
N ASN A 50 -2.31 -5.38 16.28
CA ASN A 50 -2.88 -4.98 15.00
C ASN A 50 -3.45 -6.16 14.20
N GLY A 51 -4.21 -5.84 13.16
CA GLY A 51 -4.82 -6.79 12.24
C GLY A 51 -3.92 -7.16 11.05
N ARG A 52 -2.61 -7.36 11.27
CA ARG A 52 -1.70 -7.79 10.21
C ARG A 52 -2.21 -9.07 9.57
N SER A 53 -2.13 -9.15 8.26
CA SER A 53 -2.54 -10.27 7.41
C SER A 53 -4.05 -10.50 7.27
N ILE A 54 -4.90 -9.73 7.94
CA ILE A 54 -6.37 -9.87 7.79
C ILE A 54 -6.85 -9.35 6.43
N HIS A 55 -6.25 -8.28 5.93
CA HIS A 55 -6.66 -7.60 4.70
C HIS A 55 -5.65 -7.71 3.56
N ASP A 56 -4.70 -8.65 3.65
CA ASP A 56 -3.61 -8.74 2.67
C ASP A 56 -4.14 -8.99 1.25
N ASP A 57 -5.02 -9.98 1.09
CA ASP A 57 -5.53 -10.36 -0.23
C ASP A 57 -6.38 -9.24 -0.85
N SER A 58 -7.30 -8.64 -0.09
CA SER A 58 -8.16 -7.56 -0.61
C SER A 58 -7.38 -6.30 -0.97
N THR A 59 -6.37 -5.94 -0.17
CA THR A 59 -5.52 -4.78 -0.45
C THR A 59 -4.62 -5.04 -1.65
N ALA A 60 -4.04 -6.23 -1.75
CA ALA A 60 -3.21 -6.62 -2.88
C ALA A 60 -4.03 -6.71 -4.18
N GLU A 61 -5.24 -7.27 -4.12
CA GLU A 61 -6.18 -7.32 -5.25
C GLU A 61 -6.49 -5.92 -5.77
N LEU A 62 -6.80 -4.97 -4.87
CA LEU A 62 -7.03 -3.58 -5.27
C LEU A 62 -5.80 -2.96 -5.94
N ALA A 63 -4.61 -3.14 -5.39
CA ALA A 63 -3.38 -2.61 -5.97
C ALA A 63 -3.11 -3.18 -7.37
N VAL A 64 -3.29 -4.50 -7.56
CA VAL A 64 -3.16 -5.16 -8.87
C VAL A 64 -4.26 -4.69 -9.82
N GLY A 65 -5.51 -4.61 -9.35
CA GLY A 65 -6.65 -4.13 -10.13
C GLY A 65 -6.45 -2.70 -10.63
N LEU A 66 -6.02 -1.77 -9.77
CA LEU A 66 -5.68 -0.39 -10.15
C LEU A 66 -4.53 -0.34 -11.15
N THR A 67 -3.51 -1.18 -10.98
CA THR A 67 -2.39 -1.28 -11.92
C THR A 67 -2.88 -1.67 -13.31
N ILE A 68 -3.67 -2.74 -13.39
CA ILE A 68 -4.21 -3.23 -14.66
C ILE A 68 -5.17 -2.21 -15.28
N ALA A 69 -6.11 -1.67 -14.49
CA ALA A 69 -7.10 -0.70 -14.97
C ALA A 69 -6.43 0.55 -15.56
N SER A 70 -5.38 1.06 -14.89
CA SER A 70 -4.63 2.24 -15.37
C SER A 70 -3.83 1.93 -16.63
N LEU A 71 -3.08 0.83 -16.65
CA LEU A 71 -2.29 0.44 -17.83
C LEU A 71 -3.18 0.16 -19.04
N ARG A 72 -4.38 -0.39 -18.83
CA ARG A 72 -5.33 -0.76 -19.90
C ARG A 72 -6.31 0.35 -20.27
N GLY A 73 -6.18 1.55 -19.67
CA GLY A 73 -7.00 2.71 -20.02
C GLY A 73 -8.48 2.59 -19.65
N PHE A 74 -8.85 1.72 -18.68
CA PHE A 74 -10.25 1.51 -18.30
C PHE A 74 -10.98 2.80 -17.92
N PRO A 75 -10.39 3.75 -17.16
CA PRO A 75 -11.06 5.00 -16.83
C PRO A 75 -11.46 5.82 -18.06
N GLU A 76 -10.64 5.81 -19.11
CA GLU A 76 -10.94 6.54 -20.34
C GLU A 76 -12.01 5.83 -21.17
N PHE A 77 -11.99 4.51 -21.22
CA PHE A 77 -13.05 3.74 -21.89
C PHE A 77 -14.41 3.97 -21.23
N VAL A 78 -14.48 3.98 -19.89
CA VAL A 78 -15.73 4.29 -19.17
C VAL A 78 -16.22 5.70 -19.50
N ARG A 79 -15.36 6.71 -19.45
CA ARG A 79 -15.73 8.11 -19.80
C ARG A 79 -16.22 8.25 -21.25
N ASN A 80 -15.63 7.48 -22.16
CA ASN A 80 -16.03 7.49 -23.56
C ASN A 80 -17.35 6.76 -23.77
N GLN A 81 -17.59 5.66 -23.06
CA GLN A 81 -18.85 4.93 -23.04
C GLN A 81 -20.02 5.84 -22.59
N ASP A 82 -19.84 6.59 -21.50
CA ASP A 82 -20.84 7.55 -21.00
C ASP A 82 -21.20 8.62 -22.02
N LYS A 83 -20.25 8.96 -22.90
CA LYS A 83 -20.43 9.95 -23.98
C LYS A 83 -20.87 9.33 -25.30
N GLY A 84 -21.15 8.01 -25.35
CA GLY A 84 -21.47 7.30 -26.58
C GLY A 84 -20.35 7.34 -27.62
N LYS A 85 -19.10 7.48 -27.22
CA LYS A 85 -17.92 7.60 -28.11
C LYS A 85 -17.18 6.30 -28.19
N TRP A 86 -16.96 5.80 -29.41
CA TRP A 86 -16.03 4.71 -29.67
C TRP A 86 -14.67 5.30 -30.05
N VAL A 87 -13.70 5.18 -29.13
CA VAL A 87 -12.31 5.62 -29.35
C VAL A 87 -11.40 4.42 -29.23
N HIS A 88 -10.76 4.03 -30.34
CA HIS A 88 -9.81 2.93 -30.36
C HIS A 88 -8.42 3.47 -29.99
N THR A 89 -7.83 2.92 -28.90
CA THR A 89 -6.48 3.22 -28.44
C THR A 89 -5.68 1.94 -28.25
N ARG A 90 -4.36 2.05 -28.27
CA ARG A 90 -3.44 0.95 -27.93
C ARG A 90 -2.87 1.22 -26.56
N GLU A 91 -3.39 0.52 -25.58
CA GLU A 91 -2.96 0.66 -24.20
C GLU A 91 -1.82 -0.31 -23.86
N LYS A 92 -1.08 0.02 -22.80
CA LYS A 92 0.08 -0.76 -22.35
C LYS A 92 -0.37 -2.07 -21.71
N SER A 93 0.31 -3.18 -22.00
CA SER A 93 0.16 -4.43 -21.23
C SER A 93 0.94 -4.35 -19.93
N ILE A 94 0.53 -5.13 -18.94
CA ILE A 94 1.32 -5.34 -17.71
C ILE A 94 2.53 -6.25 -17.98
N ASN A 95 2.45 -7.13 -18.97
CA ASN A 95 3.57 -8.01 -19.32
C ASN A 95 4.79 -7.20 -19.75
N ASP A 96 5.97 -7.76 -19.52
CA ASP A 96 7.27 -7.16 -19.79
C ASP A 96 7.54 -5.84 -19.01
N ARG A 97 6.77 -5.61 -17.91
CA ARG A 97 6.96 -4.45 -17.06
C ARG A 97 7.86 -4.77 -15.88
N LYS A 98 8.66 -3.76 -15.52
CA LYS A 98 9.45 -3.73 -14.31
C LYS A 98 8.67 -3.01 -13.22
N ILE A 99 8.32 -3.75 -12.16
CA ILE A 99 7.40 -3.28 -11.10
C ILE A 99 8.15 -3.18 -9.78
N GLY A 100 8.29 -1.98 -9.26
CA GLY A 100 8.82 -1.74 -7.92
C GLY A 100 7.71 -1.87 -6.88
N VAL A 101 7.86 -2.77 -5.92
CA VAL A 101 6.95 -2.91 -4.77
C VAL A 101 7.64 -2.33 -3.54
N ILE A 102 7.20 -1.13 -3.15
CA ILE A 102 7.80 -0.36 -2.07
C ILE A 102 7.08 -0.68 -0.76
N GLY A 103 7.74 -1.45 0.11
CA GLY A 103 7.13 -2.05 1.29
C GLY A 103 6.82 -3.53 1.06
N PHE A 104 7.83 -4.38 1.14
CA PHE A 104 7.69 -5.82 0.91
C PHE A 104 7.42 -6.57 2.22
N GLY A 105 6.30 -6.19 2.88
CA GLY A 105 5.71 -6.90 4.02
C GLY A 105 4.68 -7.94 3.55
N SER A 106 3.70 -8.29 4.39
CA SER A 106 2.67 -9.30 4.05
C SER A 106 1.84 -8.88 2.83
N ILE A 107 1.39 -7.63 2.73
CA ILE A 107 0.64 -7.15 1.57
C ILE A 107 1.54 -7.10 0.31
N GLY A 108 2.75 -6.54 0.42
CA GLY A 108 3.65 -6.41 -0.73
C GLY A 108 4.07 -7.77 -1.31
N SER A 109 4.31 -8.78 -0.46
CA SER A 109 4.56 -10.16 -0.92
C SER A 109 3.32 -10.78 -1.56
N THR A 110 2.12 -10.45 -1.08
CA THR A 110 0.85 -10.90 -1.70
C THR A 110 0.65 -10.25 -3.06
N VAL A 111 0.95 -8.94 -3.22
CA VAL A 111 0.96 -8.28 -4.54
C VAL A 111 1.90 -9.02 -5.51
N ALA A 112 3.13 -9.32 -5.09
CA ALA A 112 4.08 -10.06 -5.92
C ALA A 112 3.57 -11.45 -6.31
N ARG A 113 2.97 -12.17 -5.35
CA ARG A 113 2.34 -13.48 -5.61
C ARG A 113 1.20 -13.37 -6.62
N MET A 114 0.33 -12.38 -6.51
CA MET A 114 -0.77 -12.17 -7.47
C MET A 114 -0.25 -11.81 -8.87
N LEU A 115 0.84 -11.06 -8.95
CA LEU A 115 1.48 -10.68 -10.21
C LEU A 115 2.29 -11.81 -10.85
N SER A 116 2.59 -12.90 -10.14
CA SER A 116 3.41 -14.01 -10.65
C SER A 116 2.81 -14.75 -11.84
N GLY A 117 1.50 -14.58 -12.10
CA GLY A 117 0.83 -15.10 -13.28
C GLY A 117 1.08 -14.29 -14.57
N PHE A 118 1.76 -13.13 -14.45
CA PHE A 118 2.12 -12.28 -15.60
C PHE A 118 3.63 -12.36 -15.85
N SER A 119 4.05 -12.09 -17.06
CA SER A 119 5.47 -11.97 -17.44
C SER A 119 5.99 -10.60 -16.98
N VAL A 120 6.26 -10.43 -15.68
CA VAL A 120 6.73 -9.18 -15.08
C VAL A 120 8.03 -9.39 -14.31
N GLU A 121 8.86 -8.37 -14.24
CA GLU A 121 10.02 -8.31 -13.33
C GLU A 121 9.61 -7.54 -12.07
N ILE A 122 9.61 -8.22 -10.91
CA ILE A 122 9.26 -7.58 -9.63
C ILE A 122 10.54 -7.24 -8.88
N MET A 123 10.67 -5.98 -8.50
CA MET A 123 11.75 -5.49 -7.66
C MET A 123 11.18 -5.08 -6.29
N PRO A 124 11.38 -5.91 -5.26
CA PRO A 124 10.89 -5.63 -3.92
C PRO A 124 11.82 -4.67 -3.17
N PHE A 125 11.23 -3.71 -2.45
CA PHE A 125 11.97 -2.77 -1.61
C PHE A 125 11.53 -2.88 -0.15
N THR A 126 12.52 -2.89 0.75
CA THR A 126 12.33 -2.80 2.21
C THR A 126 13.24 -1.74 2.79
N GLN A 127 13.01 -1.36 4.04
CA GLN A 127 13.83 -0.37 4.74
C GLN A 127 15.32 -0.76 4.72
N SER A 128 15.65 -2.02 4.98
CA SER A 128 17.03 -2.49 5.18
C SER A 128 17.59 -3.36 4.05
N GLY A 129 16.79 -3.71 3.03
CA GLY A 129 17.24 -4.64 1.98
C GLY A 129 17.34 -6.11 2.44
N ARG A 130 16.59 -6.51 3.47
CA ARG A 130 16.56 -7.90 3.97
C ARG A 130 15.93 -8.87 2.96
N ASP A 131 16.19 -10.16 3.14
CA ASP A 131 15.49 -11.25 2.47
C ASP A 131 15.48 -11.11 0.93
N ASN A 132 16.63 -10.79 0.33
CA ASN A 132 16.78 -10.55 -1.11
C ASN A 132 15.95 -9.38 -1.67
N THR A 133 15.60 -8.40 -0.83
CA THR A 133 14.97 -7.16 -1.26
C THR A 133 16.00 -6.05 -1.44
N THR A 134 15.64 -5.01 -2.18
CA THR A 134 16.49 -3.83 -2.35
C THR A 134 16.26 -2.85 -1.17
N PRO A 135 17.30 -2.26 -0.58
CA PRO A 135 17.11 -1.26 0.45
C PRO A 135 16.50 0.02 -0.12
N ILE A 136 15.63 0.67 0.65
CA ILE A 136 14.93 1.90 0.23
C ILE A 136 15.90 3.05 -0.10
N THR A 137 17.10 3.03 0.45
CA THR A 137 18.17 3.99 0.16
C THR A 137 18.62 3.94 -1.29
N ASP A 138 18.43 2.81 -1.96
CA ASP A 138 18.82 2.63 -3.36
C ASP A 138 17.65 2.90 -4.34
N LEU A 139 16.45 3.25 -3.82
CA LEU A 139 15.26 3.48 -4.64
C LEU A 139 15.52 4.45 -5.79
N ASP A 140 16.19 5.55 -5.53
CA ASP A 140 16.46 6.60 -6.52
C ASP A 140 17.25 6.09 -7.74
N LYS A 141 18.12 5.09 -7.55
CA LYS A 141 18.88 4.46 -8.63
C LYS A 141 18.00 3.62 -9.56
N HIS A 142 16.90 3.09 -9.03
CA HIS A 142 16.02 2.17 -9.76
C HIS A 142 14.81 2.86 -10.38
N LEU A 143 14.33 3.99 -9.83
CA LEU A 143 13.16 4.72 -10.34
C LEU A 143 13.18 4.96 -11.85
N PRO A 144 14.31 5.34 -12.50
CA PRO A 144 14.36 5.55 -13.95
C PRO A 144 14.09 4.29 -14.78
N SER A 145 14.21 3.11 -14.19
CA SER A 145 13.99 1.82 -14.87
C SER A 145 12.63 1.19 -14.59
N LEU A 146 11.88 1.67 -13.59
CA LEU A 146 10.60 1.10 -13.20
C LEU A 146 9.46 1.61 -14.08
N ASP A 147 8.65 0.70 -14.61
CA ASP A 147 7.44 1.04 -15.35
C ASP A 147 6.24 1.27 -14.43
N VAL A 148 6.22 0.59 -13.29
CA VAL A 148 5.17 0.70 -12.27
C VAL A 148 5.82 0.75 -10.90
N VAL A 149 5.33 1.62 -10.04
CA VAL A 149 5.71 1.70 -8.62
C VAL A 149 4.46 1.54 -7.79
N ILE A 150 4.44 0.54 -6.90
CA ILE A 150 3.34 0.28 -5.98
C ILE A 150 3.80 0.57 -4.56
N LEU A 151 3.16 1.54 -3.90
CA LEU A 151 3.47 1.93 -2.53
C LEU A 151 2.56 1.16 -1.56
N ILE A 152 3.16 0.28 -0.77
CA ILE A 152 2.49 -0.52 0.26
C ILE A 152 3.28 -0.40 1.57
N LEU A 153 3.42 0.82 2.03
CA LEU A 153 4.16 1.17 3.25
C LEU A 153 3.21 1.60 4.35
N PRO A 154 3.47 1.29 5.62
CA PRO A 154 2.82 1.99 6.73
C PRO A 154 3.25 3.46 6.73
N LEU A 155 2.36 4.35 7.20
CA LEU A 155 2.69 5.75 7.41
C LEU A 155 3.57 5.88 8.66
N THR A 156 4.83 6.24 8.44
CA THR A 156 5.81 6.52 9.51
C THR A 156 6.48 7.87 9.24
N LYS A 157 7.33 8.32 10.15
CA LYS A 157 8.13 9.54 9.93
C LYS A 157 9.03 9.40 8.70
N GLU A 158 9.57 8.21 8.48
CA GLU A 158 10.49 7.90 7.38
C GLU A 158 9.76 7.71 6.05
N SER A 159 8.53 7.18 6.05
CA SER A 159 7.73 6.96 4.84
C SER A 159 6.91 8.19 4.42
N LYS A 160 6.70 9.13 5.36
CA LYS A 160 5.99 10.39 5.06
C LYS A 160 6.76 11.18 3.99
N HIS A 161 6.05 11.54 2.91
CA HIS A 161 6.64 12.23 1.75
C HIS A 161 7.78 11.46 1.07
N LEU A 162 7.78 10.12 1.17
CA LEU A 162 8.78 9.28 0.51
C LEU A 162 8.84 9.55 -0.99
N PHE A 163 7.68 9.79 -1.62
CA PHE A 163 7.58 10.24 -3.01
C PHE A 163 7.26 11.74 -3.05
N ASP A 164 8.32 12.51 -3.05
CA ASP A 164 8.31 13.96 -3.27
C ASP A 164 8.46 14.30 -4.77
N SER A 165 8.42 15.60 -5.11
CA SER A 165 8.57 16.07 -6.50
C SER A 165 9.89 15.62 -7.14
N ARG A 166 10.97 15.49 -6.36
CA ARG A 166 12.27 15.04 -6.84
C ARG A 166 12.20 13.56 -7.27
N ARG A 167 11.61 12.67 -6.45
CA ARG A 167 11.46 11.24 -6.80
C ARG A 167 10.47 11.03 -7.92
N LEU A 168 9.38 11.81 -7.96
CA LEU A 168 8.47 11.78 -9.10
C LEU A 168 9.17 12.15 -10.41
N ALA A 169 10.08 13.13 -10.39
CA ALA A 169 10.88 13.51 -11.55
C ALA A 169 11.94 12.46 -11.96
N LEU A 170 12.34 11.55 -11.05
CA LEU A 170 13.23 10.43 -11.38
C LEU A 170 12.49 9.25 -12.03
N MET A 171 11.17 9.20 -11.92
CA MET A 171 10.41 8.13 -12.54
C MET A 171 10.49 8.22 -14.07
N LYS A 172 10.45 7.06 -14.71
CA LYS A 172 10.41 6.95 -16.18
C LYS A 172 9.18 7.67 -16.72
N ASP A 173 9.32 8.36 -17.87
CA ASP A 173 8.19 8.98 -18.56
C ASP A 173 7.07 7.97 -18.83
N GLY A 174 5.86 8.30 -18.39
CA GLY A 174 4.70 7.43 -18.50
C GLY A 174 4.73 6.21 -17.56
N ALA A 175 5.59 6.20 -16.53
CA ALA A 175 5.50 5.24 -15.44
C ALA A 175 4.23 5.44 -14.62
N LEU A 176 3.72 4.37 -14.05
CA LEU A 176 2.54 4.37 -13.19
C LEU A 176 2.95 4.37 -11.72
N LEU A 177 2.36 5.24 -10.93
CA LEU A 177 2.43 5.21 -9.48
C LEU A 177 1.08 4.79 -8.90
N VAL A 178 1.08 3.75 -8.07
CA VAL A 178 -0.08 3.23 -7.32
C VAL A 178 0.18 3.43 -5.84
N ASN A 179 -0.77 4.09 -5.14
CA ASN A 179 -0.67 4.39 -3.71
C ASN A 179 -2.01 4.17 -3.03
#